data_e16585b337f8c39cf87c4fbcdcffc809
#
_entry.id   e16585b337f8c39cf87c4fbcdcffc809
#
_cell.length_a   1.000
_cell.length_b   1.000
_cell.length_c   1.000
_cell.angle_alpha   90.00
_cell.angle_beta   90.00
_cell.angle_gamma   90.00
#
_symmetry.space_group_name_H-M   'P 1'
#
loop_
_entity.id
_entity.type
_entity.pdbx_description
1 polymer ?
#
loop_
_entity_poly.entity_id
_entity_poly.type
_entity_poly.pdbx_seq_one_letter_code
_entity_poly.pdbx_strand_id
1 'polypeptide(L)'
;MGATGSSLAVNNTGDGTAVVILNNKQMTTGEDDIDPAGQDTVMGGSITGGSNVTFIKEGTGTLTVGGTMDVETLALREGNIILNGTENSLDTLTLEGGGLTISGNAEIETITGTEAGGTLAIQGTLDLTGTSSINNGAITGTGSLRIREGAELALGGEARLDGTSVTADGTLTLTGTESGAISGLSGSGALSMNGGSLSISSATTSSGTFSGTLAGSGTLDISGQATQYLQTGNKDYDLAVRDGGVLVLKGTADAPTLNYNSITAGNNGTLRIEATGDAQGSANTTLNVENITFQNGSTTELIYNFNQDAPFGAPMLTAGTITVQDGAGFLLSNMKGNAAMN
;
A
#
# COMPACT_ATOMS: atom_id res chain seq x y z
N MET A 1 -6.41 -34.87 10.90
CA MET A 1 -7.83 -34.52 11.17
C MET A 1 -7.82 -33.35 12.14
N GLY A 2 -8.07 -32.16 11.63
CA GLY A 2 -8.19 -30.97 12.47
C GLY A 2 -9.48 -31.05 13.27
N ALA A 3 -9.38 -30.89 14.59
CA ALA A 3 -10.55 -30.78 15.44
C ALA A 3 -11.24 -29.45 15.15
N THR A 4 -12.40 -29.48 14.51
CA THR A 4 -13.24 -28.29 14.35
C THR A 4 -13.65 -27.80 15.75
N GLY A 5 -13.25 -26.55 16.09
CA GLY A 5 -13.63 -25.92 17.36
C GLY A 5 -12.58 -25.97 18.49
N SER A 6 -11.40 -26.57 18.26
CA SER A 6 -10.33 -26.52 19.27
C SER A 6 -9.71 -25.13 19.33
N SER A 7 -9.60 -24.56 20.52
CA SER A 7 -8.89 -23.30 20.80
C SER A 7 -7.69 -23.57 21.70
N LEU A 8 -6.65 -22.75 21.55
CA LEU A 8 -5.46 -22.75 22.38
C LEU A 8 -5.39 -21.43 23.16
N ALA A 9 -5.39 -21.51 24.49
CA ALA A 9 -5.17 -20.36 25.35
C ALA A 9 -3.91 -20.61 26.21
N VAL A 10 -2.99 -19.66 26.20
CA VAL A 10 -1.77 -19.71 26.99
C VAL A 10 -1.72 -18.49 27.89
N ASN A 11 -1.71 -18.71 29.20
CA ASN A 11 -1.58 -17.66 30.18
C ASN A 11 -0.24 -17.81 30.92
N ASN A 12 0.58 -16.80 30.85
CA ASN A 12 1.79 -16.74 31.66
C ASN A 12 1.49 -15.98 32.96
N THR A 13 1.61 -16.66 34.10
CA THR A 13 1.36 -16.08 35.44
C THR A 13 2.63 -15.72 36.19
N GLY A 14 3.79 -15.91 35.55
CA GLY A 14 5.12 -15.60 36.12
C GLY A 14 5.72 -14.34 35.51
N ASP A 15 6.81 -13.85 36.08
CA ASP A 15 7.54 -12.68 35.59
C ASP A 15 8.44 -12.97 34.35
N GLY A 16 8.54 -14.23 33.94
CA GLY A 16 9.34 -14.65 32.79
C GLY A 16 8.50 -14.77 31.48
N THR A 17 9.17 -14.82 30.35
CA THR A 17 8.51 -15.06 29.04
C THR A 17 8.20 -16.55 28.87
N ALA A 18 6.95 -16.87 28.52
CA ALA A 18 6.57 -18.21 28.07
C ALA A 18 6.75 -18.30 26.56
N VAL A 19 7.33 -19.40 26.09
CA VAL A 19 7.52 -19.65 24.65
C VAL A 19 6.69 -20.85 24.23
N VAL A 20 5.88 -20.67 23.20
CA VAL A 20 5.06 -21.72 22.59
C VAL A 20 5.56 -21.98 21.17
N ILE A 21 6.04 -23.18 20.92
CA ILE A 21 6.53 -23.55 19.59
C ILE A 21 5.41 -24.29 18.83
N LEU A 22 4.96 -23.68 17.75
CA LEU A 22 3.99 -24.26 16.82
C LEU A 22 4.77 -24.99 15.71
N ASN A 23 5.09 -26.25 15.99
CA ASN A 23 5.90 -27.08 15.09
C ASN A 23 5.01 -28.07 14.34
N ASN A 24 4.93 -27.93 13.01
CA ASN A 24 4.12 -28.78 12.13
C ASN A 24 4.97 -29.92 11.49
N LYS A 25 6.01 -30.41 12.16
CA LYS A 25 6.79 -31.57 11.67
C LYS A 25 6.00 -32.84 11.83
N GLN A 26 5.99 -33.69 10.79
CA GLN A 26 5.42 -35.02 10.88
C GLN A 26 6.38 -35.93 11.65
N MET A 27 5.88 -36.61 12.68
CA MET A 27 6.56 -37.74 13.29
C MET A 27 6.17 -39.00 12.52
N THR A 28 7.09 -39.59 11.76
CA THR A 28 6.90 -40.94 11.21
C THR A 28 7.15 -41.99 12.28
N THR A 29 6.25 -42.93 12.43
CA THR A 29 6.42 -44.07 13.33
C THR A 29 7.34 -45.10 12.70
N GLY A 30 8.62 -44.97 12.87
CA GLY A 30 9.62 -45.93 12.44
C GLY A 30 10.94 -45.26 12.02
N GLU A 31 11.95 -45.47 12.83
CA GLU A 31 13.35 -45.15 12.60
C GLU A 31 13.67 -43.72 12.11
N ASP A 32 14.04 -42.84 13.04
CA ASP A 32 14.85 -41.61 12.89
C ASP A 32 14.61 -40.65 11.71
N ASP A 33 13.57 -40.85 10.89
CA ASP A 33 13.26 -40.00 9.76
C ASP A 33 12.14 -39.00 10.14
N ILE A 34 12.54 -37.81 10.54
CA ILE A 34 11.64 -36.66 10.59
C ILE A 34 11.43 -36.25 9.16
N ASP A 35 10.22 -36.50 8.61
CA ASP A 35 9.87 -35.98 7.28
C ASP A 35 10.04 -34.43 7.25
N PRO A 36 10.96 -33.88 6.46
CA PRO A 36 11.16 -32.44 6.35
C PRO A 36 9.96 -31.72 5.71
N ALA A 37 9.08 -32.46 5.04
CA ALA A 37 7.82 -31.92 4.52
C ALA A 37 6.83 -31.79 5.69
N GLY A 38 6.72 -30.60 6.28
CA GLY A 38 5.79 -30.33 7.36
C GLY A 38 4.34 -30.59 6.98
N GLN A 39 3.52 -31.04 7.94
CA GLN A 39 2.10 -31.26 7.70
C GLN A 39 1.29 -29.99 7.90
N ASP A 40 0.33 -29.77 7.02
CA ASP A 40 -0.67 -28.73 7.20
C ASP A 40 -1.62 -29.10 8.34
N THR A 41 -1.88 -28.12 9.19
CA THR A 41 -2.75 -28.26 10.36
C THR A 41 -3.84 -27.20 10.33
N VAL A 42 -5.06 -27.58 10.62
CA VAL A 42 -6.18 -26.65 10.74
C VAL A 42 -6.66 -26.62 12.18
N MET A 43 -6.67 -25.44 12.77
CA MET A 43 -7.28 -25.16 14.06
C MET A 43 -8.55 -24.32 13.82
N GLY A 44 -9.72 -24.90 14.07
CA GLY A 44 -11.00 -24.23 13.82
C GLY A 44 -11.36 -23.16 14.85
N GLY A 45 -10.73 -23.17 16.01
CA GLY A 45 -10.90 -22.19 17.08
C GLY A 45 -9.83 -21.11 17.08
N SER A 46 -9.73 -20.40 18.21
CA SER A 46 -8.83 -19.25 18.38
C SER A 46 -7.52 -19.65 19.08
N ILE A 47 -6.48 -18.88 18.83
CA ILE A 47 -5.22 -18.89 19.58
C ILE A 47 -5.16 -17.59 20.37
N THR A 48 -5.05 -17.68 21.68
CA THR A 48 -4.89 -16.52 22.55
C THR A 48 -3.67 -16.67 23.45
N GLY A 49 -2.89 -15.62 23.56
CA GLY A 49 -1.74 -15.54 24.46
C GLY A 49 -1.88 -14.32 25.38
N GLY A 50 -1.65 -14.52 26.69
CA GLY A 50 -1.54 -13.40 27.61
C GLY A 50 -0.23 -12.64 27.41
N SER A 51 -0.01 -11.61 28.22
CA SER A 51 1.24 -10.85 28.26
C SER A 51 2.45 -11.75 28.53
N ASN A 52 3.58 -11.42 27.96
CA ASN A 52 4.83 -12.19 28.03
C ASN A 52 4.73 -13.61 27.41
N VAL A 53 3.90 -13.82 26.40
CA VAL A 53 3.83 -15.07 25.65
C VAL A 53 4.31 -14.86 24.23
N THR A 54 5.33 -15.62 23.83
CA THR A 54 5.84 -15.62 22.45
C THR A 54 5.42 -16.92 21.78
N PHE A 55 4.75 -16.79 20.65
CA PHE A 55 4.46 -17.89 19.73
C PHE A 55 5.51 -17.93 18.62
N ILE A 56 6.10 -19.10 18.40
CA ILE A 56 7.09 -19.32 17.34
C ILE A 56 6.54 -20.36 16.39
N LYS A 57 6.39 -20.01 15.12
CA LYS A 57 6.08 -20.98 14.06
C LYS A 57 7.37 -21.53 13.48
N GLU A 58 7.54 -22.84 13.61
CA GLU A 58 8.62 -23.62 13.03
C GLU A 58 8.09 -24.77 12.18
N GLY A 59 8.95 -25.34 11.35
CA GLY A 59 8.59 -26.43 10.42
C GLY A 59 7.82 -25.93 9.19
N THR A 60 8.00 -26.62 8.08
CA THR A 60 7.63 -26.18 6.72
C THR A 60 6.12 -26.21 6.43
N GLY A 61 5.31 -26.88 7.27
CA GLY A 61 3.85 -26.98 7.08
C GLY A 61 3.12 -25.68 7.37
N THR A 62 1.85 -25.64 6.93
CA THR A 62 0.94 -24.51 7.13
C THR A 62 0.05 -24.73 8.36
N LEU A 63 -0.06 -23.74 9.22
CA LEU A 63 -1.07 -23.68 10.28
C LEU A 63 -2.21 -22.75 9.85
N THR A 64 -3.41 -23.26 9.69
CA THR A 64 -4.60 -22.45 9.44
C THR A 64 -5.36 -22.23 10.74
N VAL A 65 -5.56 -20.98 11.12
CA VAL A 65 -6.35 -20.56 12.29
C VAL A 65 -7.70 -20.05 11.78
N GLY A 66 -8.76 -20.80 12.12
CA GLY A 66 -10.12 -20.48 11.67
C GLY A 66 -10.81 -19.43 12.53
N GLY A 67 -10.48 -19.37 13.83
CA GLY A 67 -10.90 -18.33 14.76
C GLY A 67 -9.94 -17.15 14.80
N THR A 68 -9.95 -16.40 15.88
CA THR A 68 -9.03 -15.27 16.09
C THR A 68 -7.65 -15.72 16.56
N MET A 69 -6.62 -14.99 16.16
CA MET A 69 -5.30 -15.04 16.77
C MET A 69 -5.07 -13.72 17.50
N ASP A 70 -5.00 -13.81 18.84
CA ASP A 70 -4.79 -12.67 19.74
C ASP A 70 -3.59 -12.96 20.63
N VAL A 71 -2.41 -12.45 20.24
CA VAL A 71 -1.13 -12.78 20.88
C VAL A 71 -0.21 -11.57 20.89
N GLU A 72 0.60 -11.44 21.94
CA GLU A 72 1.58 -10.37 22.07
C GLU A 72 2.69 -10.51 21.02
N THR A 73 3.31 -11.68 20.91
CA THR A 73 4.43 -11.87 19.98
C THR A 73 4.25 -13.12 19.13
N LEU A 74 4.39 -12.96 17.81
CA LEU A 74 4.46 -14.04 16.84
C LEU A 74 5.76 -13.96 16.05
N ALA A 75 6.60 -14.99 16.12
CA ALA A 75 7.79 -15.13 15.29
C ALA A 75 7.57 -16.23 14.23
N LEU A 76 7.75 -15.88 12.97
CA LEU A 76 7.60 -16.79 11.83
C LEU A 76 8.98 -17.15 11.29
N ARG A 77 9.50 -18.32 11.68
CA ARG A 77 10.82 -18.81 11.27
C ARG A 77 10.74 -19.63 10.02
N GLU A 78 9.72 -20.49 9.93
CA GLU A 78 9.59 -21.44 8.83
C GLU A 78 8.12 -21.81 8.60
N GLY A 79 7.77 -22.18 7.34
CA GLY A 79 6.40 -22.52 6.95
C GLY A 79 5.45 -21.32 6.97
N ASN A 80 4.15 -21.60 7.06
CA ASN A 80 3.15 -20.55 6.93
C ASN A 80 2.12 -20.58 8.06
N ILE A 81 1.54 -19.41 8.36
CA ILE A 81 0.28 -19.28 9.12
C ILE A 81 -0.75 -18.61 8.22
N ILE A 82 -1.99 -19.10 8.24
CA ILE A 82 -3.15 -18.49 7.58
C ILE A 82 -4.16 -18.07 8.65
N LEU A 83 -4.45 -16.78 8.71
CA LEU A 83 -5.43 -16.20 9.63
C LEU A 83 -6.74 -15.94 8.87
N ASN A 84 -7.78 -16.73 9.16
CA ASN A 84 -9.10 -16.57 8.57
C ASN A 84 -10.05 -15.73 9.45
N GLY A 85 -9.71 -15.52 10.73
CA GLY A 85 -10.50 -14.71 11.65
C GLY A 85 -10.60 -13.24 11.22
N THR A 86 -11.62 -12.56 11.70
CA THR A 86 -11.88 -11.15 11.37
C THR A 86 -11.39 -10.15 12.43
N GLU A 87 -10.89 -10.66 13.55
CA GLU A 87 -10.45 -9.88 14.71
C GLU A 87 -9.10 -10.39 15.23
N ASN A 88 -8.13 -10.58 14.30
CA ASN A 88 -6.79 -10.98 14.70
C ASN A 88 -6.04 -9.77 15.24
N SER A 89 -5.29 -9.96 16.33
CA SER A 89 -4.49 -8.92 16.99
C SER A 89 -3.10 -9.46 17.33
N LEU A 90 -2.08 -8.74 16.89
CA LEU A 90 -0.68 -9.06 17.18
C LEU A 90 0.03 -7.76 17.63
N ASP A 91 0.65 -7.75 18.81
CA ASP A 91 1.45 -6.58 19.18
C ASP A 91 2.76 -6.59 18.38
N THR A 92 3.40 -7.76 18.26
CA THR A 92 4.64 -7.88 17.49
C THR A 92 4.61 -9.09 16.55
N LEU A 93 4.87 -8.85 15.28
CA LEU A 93 5.13 -9.86 14.26
C LEU A 93 6.60 -9.79 13.82
N THR A 94 7.35 -10.89 13.97
CA THR A 94 8.71 -11.01 13.44
C THR A 94 8.74 -11.99 12.27
N LEU A 95 9.17 -11.51 11.10
CA LEU A 95 9.34 -12.31 9.89
C LEU A 95 10.80 -12.76 9.80
N GLU A 96 11.07 -14.03 10.10
CA GLU A 96 12.42 -14.63 10.15
C GLU A 96 12.65 -15.64 9.02
N GLY A 97 11.74 -15.74 8.04
CA GLY A 97 11.83 -16.66 6.90
C GLY A 97 10.50 -17.36 6.56
N GLY A 98 9.54 -17.38 7.49
CA GLY A 98 8.21 -17.94 7.27
C GLY A 98 7.23 -16.95 6.62
N GLY A 99 5.98 -17.39 6.44
CA GLY A 99 4.92 -16.60 5.81
C GLY A 99 3.69 -16.43 6.71
N LEU A 100 3.05 -15.25 6.63
CA LEU A 100 1.75 -14.97 7.20
C LEU A 100 0.77 -14.63 6.08
N THR A 101 -0.37 -15.30 6.03
CA THR A 101 -1.48 -14.93 5.15
C THR A 101 -2.64 -14.41 6.00
N ILE A 102 -3.05 -13.19 5.76
CA ILE A 102 -4.23 -12.56 6.38
C ILE A 102 -5.38 -12.68 5.38
N SER A 103 -6.26 -13.66 5.58
CA SER A 103 -7.46 -13.85 4.73
C SER A 103 -8.66 -13.07 5.27
N GLY A 104 -8.74 -12.91 6.57
CA GLY A 104 -9.70 -12.04 7.25
C GLY A 104 -9.14 -10.64 7.52
N ASN A 105 -9.33 -10.13 8.73
CA ASN A 105 -8.77 -8.85 9.16
C ASN A 105 -7.77 -9.06 10.29
N ALA A 106 -6.74 -8.24 10.32
CA ALA A 106 -5.77 -8.22 11.40
C ALA A 106 -5.37 -6.79 11.75
N GLU A 107 -5.11 -6.56 13.03
CA GLU A 107 -4.41 -5.40 13.55
C GLU A 107 -3.04 -5.86 14.03
N ILE A 108 -1.98 -5.19 13.60
CA ILE A 108 -0.61 -5.46 14.03
C ILE A 108 0.03 -4.15 14.46
N GLU A 109 0.57 -4.11 15.68
CA GLU A 109 1.23 -2.90 16.15
C GLU A 109 2.60 -2.76 15.48
N THR A 110 3.43 -3.80 15.56
CA THR A 110 4.80 -3.75 15.04
C THR A 110 5.12 -4.95 14.17
N ILE A 111 5.68 -4.70 12.99
CA ILE A 111 6.24 -5.72 12.11
C ILE A 111 7.74 -5.49 11.98
N THR A 112 8.52 -6.54 12.22
CA THR A 112 9.97 -6.53 12.01
C THR A 112 10.35 -7.65 11.04
N GLY A 113 11.01 -7.30 9.94
CA GLY A 113 11.61 -8.27 9.01
C GLY A 113 13.10 -8.42 9.30
N THR A 114 13.59 -9.67 9.38
CA THR A 114 15.02 -9.98 9.51
C THR A 114 15.69 -10.10 8.13
N GLU A 115 17.01 -10.32 8.11
CA GLU A 115 17.76 -10.55 6.87
C GLU A 115 17.31 -11.82 6.11
N ALA A 116 16.76 -12.80 6.81
CA ALA A 116 16.23 -14.00 6.17
C ALA A 116 14.96 -13.70 5.34
N GLY A 117 14.30 -12.57 5.63
CA GLY A 117 13.08 -12.18 4.97
C GLY A 117 11.90 -13.04 5.39
N GLY A 118 10.76 -12.78 4.79
CA GLY A 118 9.52 -13.52 4.99
C GLY A 118 8.45 -12.95 4.08
N THR A 119 7.28 -13.59 4.06
CA THR A 119 6.17 -13.12 3.24
C THR A 119 4.98 -12.77 4.10
N LEU A 120 4.41 -11.59 3.88
CA LEU A 120 3.13 -11.17 4.44
C LEU A 120 2.13 -11.03 3.29
N ALA A 121 1.22 -11.99 3.16
CA ALA A 121 0.18 -11.97 2.14
C ALA A 121 -1.13 -11.41 2.70
N ILE A 122 -1.60 -10.30 2.15
CA ILE A 122 -2.82 -9.62 2.60
C ILE A 122 -3.91 -9.89 1.55
N GLN A 123 -4.90 -10.70 1.90
CA GLN A 123 -6.09 -10.95 1.09
C GLN A 123 -7.32 -10.23 1.64
N GLY A 124 -7.36 -10.02 2.95
CA GLY A 124 -8.34 -9.22 3.66
C GLY A 124 -7.82 -7.80 3.97
N THR A 125 -7.89 -7.40 5.23
CA THR A 125 -7.41 -6.08 5.68
C THR A 125 -6.34 -6.23 6.75
N LEU A 126 -5.24 -5.50 6.61
CA LEU A 126 -4.24 -5.31 7.65
C LEU A 126 -4.22 -3.84 8.08
N ASP A 127 -4.43 -3.60 9.35
CA ASP A 127 -4.24 -2.32 10.01
C ASP A 127 -2.90 -2.33 10.77
N LEU A 128 -1.99 -1.39 10.42
CA LEU A 128 -0.77 -1.13 11.18
C LEU A 128 -0.99 0.05 12.10
N THR A 129 -0.68 -0.14 13.38
CA THR A 129 -0.97 0.85 14.43
C THR A 129 0.28 1.41 15.10
N GLY A 130 1.47 0.82 14.88
CA GLY A 130 2.74 1.28 15.42
C GLY A 130 3.84 1.34 14.36
N THR A 131 5.09 1.30 14.80
CA THR A 131 6.25 1.45 13.92
C THR A 131 6.75 0.10 13.43
N SER A 132 6.76 -0.08 12.13
CA SER A 132 7.14 -1.32 11.44
C SER A 132 8.29 -1.09 10.47
N SER A 133 9.21 -2.07 10.39
CA SER A 133 10.37 -2.01 9.49
C SER A 133 10.65 -3.37 8.86
N ILE A 134 10.69 -3.41 7.54
CA ILE A 134 11.00 -4.61 6.75
C ILE A 134 12.11 -4.26 5.77
N ASN A 135 13.30 -4.85 5.96
CA ASN A 135 14.44 -4.64 5.08
C ASN A 135 14.58 -5.75 4.03
N ASN A 136 13.95 -6.89 4.27
CA ASN A 136 13.95 -8.02 3.36
C ASN A 136 12.63 -8.77 3.45
N GLY A 137 12.12 -9.26 2.33
CA GLY A 137 10.84 -9.96 2.27
C GLY A 137 9.80 -9.25 1.42
N ALA A 138 8.57 -9.74 1.45
CA ALA A 138 7.52 -9.23 0.60
C ALA A 138 6.19 -9.06 1.35
N ILE A 139 5.57 -7.90 1.19
CA ILE A 139 4.14 -7.70 1.46
C ILE A 139 3.43 -7.86 0.12
N THR A 140 2.53 -8.82 0.02
CA THR A 140 1.85 -9.16 -1.24
C THR A 140 0.35 -9.33 -1.03
N GLY A 141 -0.41 -9.42 -2.11
CA GLY A 141 -1.82 -9.78 -2.04
C GLY A 141 -2.73 -8.77 -2.72
N THR A 142 -4.03 -9.04 -2.68
CA THR A 142 -5.06 -8.22 -3.31
C THR A 142 -5.93 -7.48 -2.29
N GLY A 143 -5.58 -7.58 -1.02
CA GLY A 143 -6.29 -6.95 0.09
C GLY A 143 -5.90 -5.49 0.31
N SER A 144 -6.19 -4.99 1.50
CA SER A 144 -5.93 -3.62 1.93
C SER A 144 -4.91 -3.56 3.05
N LEU A 145 -3.89 -2.73 2.88
CA LEU A 145 -2.96 -2.33 3.92
C LEU A 145 -3.30 -0.91 4.36
N ARG A 146 -3.53 -0.71 5.65
CA ARG A 146 -3.82 0.60 6.25
C ARG A 146 -2.76 0.94 7.28
N ILE A 147 -2.02 2.01 7.05
CA ILE A 147 -1.07 2.57 8.00
C ILE A 147 -1.81 3.67 8.74
N ARG A 148 -2.17 3.42 10.00
CA ARG A 148 -2.98 4.32 10.82
C ARG A 148 -2.21 5.60 11.14
N GLU A 149 -2.94 6.65 11.50
CA GLU A 149 -2.34 7.89 12.01
C GLU A 149 -1.40 7.59 13.19
N GLY A 150 -0.19 8.14 13.13
CA GLY A 150 0.88 7.88 14.10
C GLY A 150 1.69 6.60 13.86
N ALA A 151 1.22 5.69 13.01
CA ALA A 151 1.97 4.50 12.63
C ALA A 151 2.97 4.79 11.50
N GLU A 152 3.99 3.93 11.40
CA GLU A 152 4.99 3.99 10.33
C GLU A 152 5.25 2.59 9.77
N LEU A 153 5.33 2.49 8.44
CA LEU A 153 5.89 1.34 7.74
C LEU A 153 7.10 1.77 6.93
N ALA A 154 8.27 1.28 7.31
CA ALA A 154 9.51 1.48 6.57
C ALA A 154 9.85 0.20 5.78
N LEU A 155 9.96 0.34 4.46
CA LEU A 155 10.46 -0.70 3.55
C LEU A 155 11.83 -0.31 3.04
N GLY A 156 12.81 -1.15 3.25
CA GLY A 156 14.20 -0.91 2.83
C GLY A 156 14.82 -2.13 2.17
N GLY A 157 16.07 -2.01 1.72
CA GLY A 157 16.81 -3.11 1.12
C GLY A 157 16.11 -3.72 -0.08
N GLU A 158 15.76 -5.00 0.01
CA GLU A 158 15.06 -5.77 -1.02
C GLU A 158 13.57 -5.99 -0.69
N ALA A 159 13.04 -5.28 0.30
CA ALA A 159 11.63 -5.41 0.66
C ALA A 159 10.71 -4.92 -0.46
N ARG A 160 9.60 -5.64 -0.69
CA ARG A 160 8.63 -5.35 -1.75
C ARG A 160 7.22 -5.21 -1.20
N LEU A 161 6.44 -4.39 -1.90
CA LEU A 161 5.02 -4.20 -1.63
C LEU A 161 4.25 -4.34 -2.95
N ASP A 162 3.57 -5.49 -3.14
CA ASP A 162 2.96 -5.87 -4.41
C ASP A 162 1.46 -6.17 -4.30
N GLY A 163 0.68 -5.67 -5.26
CA GLY A 163 -0.73 -6.01 -5.48
C GLY A 163 -1.71 -5.34 -4.53
N THR A 164 -1.29 -5.02 -3.34
CA THR A 164 -2.11 -4.50 -2.24
C THR A 164 -2.56 -3.07 -2.48
N SER A 165 -3.78 -2.71 -2.09
CA SER A 165 -4.17 -1.30 -1.97
C SER A 165 -3.63 -0.73 -0.66
N VAL A 166 -3.09 0.49 -0.70
CA VAL A 166 -2.48 1.13 0.47
C VAL A 166 -3.24 2.38 0.86
N THR A 167 -3.61 2.47 2.14
CA THR A 167 -4.10 3.71 2.75
C THR A 167 -3.07 4.16 3.79
N ALA A 168 -2.37 5.27 3.51
CA ALA A 168 -1.35 5.83 4.39
C ALA A 168 -1.92 7.08 5.08
N ASP A 169 -2.50 6.90 6.27
CA ASP A 169 -2.85 8.00 7.17
C ASP A 169 -1.71 8.27 8.17
N GLY A 170 -0.82 7.30 8.37
CA GLY A 170 0.50 7.43 8.98
C GLY A 170 1.61 7.65 7.94
N THR A 171 2.78 7.08 8.17
CA THR A 171 3.95 7.26 7.29
C THR A 171 4.30 5.97 6.56
N LEU A 172 4.39 6.02 5.23
CA LEU A 172 5.01 4.99 4.40
C LEU A 172 6.38 5.49 3.94
N THR A 173 7.44 4.80 4.35
CA THR A 173 8.82 5.12 3.99
C THR A 173 9.38 4.03 3.08
N LEU A 174 9.85 4.42 1.89
CA LEU A 174 10.48 3.55 0.90
C LEU A 174 11.93 3.98 0.68
N THR A 175 12.88 3.16 1.14
CA THR A 175 14.33 3.46 1.03
C THR A 175 15.08 2.57 0.06
N GLY A 176 14.39 1.55 -0.51
CA GLY A 176 14.93 0.67 -1.53
C GLY A 176 14.71 1.19 -2.95
N THR A 177 15.44 0.63 -3.90
CA THR A 177 15.31 0.97 -5.33
C THR A 177 14.13 0.29 -6.02
N GLU A 178 13.60 -0.79 -5.44
CA GLU A 178 12.51 -1.59 -6.01
C GLU A 178 11.38 -1.74 -5.00
N SER A 179 10.38 -0.89 -5.10
CA SER A 179 9.25 -0.89 -4.16
C SER A 179 8.04 -1.72 -4.60
N GLY A 180 8.11 -2.41 -5.75
CA GLY A 180 6.99 -3.21 -6.24
C GLY A 180 5.86 -2.38 -6.86
N ALA A 181 4.69 -2.99 -7.07
CA ALA A 181 3.52 -2.36 -7.67
C ALA A 181 2.29 -2.51 -6.76
N ILE A 182 1.79 -1.42 -6.20
CA ILE A 182 0.55 -1.39 -5.43
C ILE A 182 -0.65 -1.15 -6.36
N SER A 183 -1.85 -1.58 -5.94
CA SER A 183 -3.06 -1.38 -6.75
C SER A 183 -3.67 0.01 -6.62
N GLY A 184 -3.32 0.77 -5.59
CA GLY A 184 -3.79 2.14 -5.35
C GLY A 184 -3.17 2.73 -4.10
N LEU A 185 -3.00 4.05 -4.06
CA LEU A 185 -2.50 4.81 -2.92
C LEU A 185 -3.55 5.81 -2.47
N SER A 186 -3.91 5.78 -1.19
CA SER A 186 -4.84 6.71 -0.55
C SER A 186 -4.29 7.20 0.78
N GLY A 187 -4.96 8.18 1.38
CA GLY A 187 -4.67 8.66 2.73
C GLY A 187 -4.16 10.10 2.80
N SER A 188 -4.00 10.56 4.02
CA SER A 188 -3.62 11.94 4.36
C SER A 188 -2.28 12.06 5.11
N GLY A 189 -1.60 10.95 5.37
CA GLY A 189 -0.32 10.89 6.06
C GLY A 189 0.88 11.27 5.19
N ALA A 190 1.99 10.53 5.29
CA ALA A 190 3.18 10.83 4.53
C ALA A 190 3.64 9.64 3.67
N LEU A 191 4.04 9.93 2.43
CA LEU A 191 4.86 9.05 1.61
C LEU A 191 6.27 9.63 1.53
N SER A 192 7.25 8.91 2.07
CA SER A 192 8.66 9.30 2.04
C SER A 192 9.43 8.34 1.14
N MET A 193 10.14 8.88 0.13
CA MET A 193 10.98 8.10 -0.76
C MET A 193 12.40 8.67 -0.79
N ASN A 194 13.39 7.82 -1.03
CA ASN A 194 14.79 8.24 -1.15
C ASN A 194 15.37 7.80 -2.49
N GLY A 195 14.93 8.47 -3.55
CA GLY A 195 15.38 8.20 -4.93
C GLY A 195 14.80 6.94 -5.58
N GLY A 196 13.91 6.21 -4.90
CA GLY A 196 13.27 5.00 -5.42
C GLY A 196 12.06 5.28 -6.33
N SER A 197 11.36 4.22 -6.72
CA SER A 197 10.12 4.31 -7.49
C SER A 197 9.00 3.51 -6.85
N LEU A 198 7.79 4.06 -6.85
CA LEU A 198 6.57 3.35 -6.47
C LEU A 198 5.67 3.25 -7.70
N SER A 199 5.39 2.03 -8.13
CA SER A 199 4.42 1.78 -9.19
C SER A 199 3.03 1.64 -8.59
N ILE A 200 2.04 2.33 -9.19
CA ILE A 200 0.63 2.20 -8.90
C ILE A 200 -0.02 1.61 -10.13
N SER A 201 -0.29 0.30 -10.08
CA SER A 201 -0.75 -0.45 -11.26
C SER A 201 -1.82 -1.45 -10.86
N SER A 202 -2.89 -1.51 -11.64
CA SER A 202 -3.97 -2.45 -11.41
C SER A 202 -4.43 -3.08 -12.71
N ALA A 203 -4.69 -4.38 -12.68
CA ALA A 203 -5.31 -5.10 -13.80
C ALA A 203 -6.84 -4.87 -13.89
N THR A 204 -7.44 -4.36 -12.83
CA THR A 204 -8.86 -4.00 -12.75
C THR A 204 -9.00 -2.53 -12.41
N THR A 205 -10.15 -1.94 -12.69
CA THR A 205 -10.39 -0.53 -12.33
C THR A 205 -10.19 -0.33 -10.83
N SER A 206 -9.23 0.49 -10.48
CA SER A 206 -8.94 0.90 -9.11
C SER A 206 -8.75 2.40 -9.04
N SER A 207 -9.03 3.00 -7.90
CA SER A 207 -8.80 4.42 -7.67
C SER A 207 -8.25 4.66 -6.28
N GLY A 208 -7.30 5.59 -6.16
CA GLY A 208 -6.76 6.05 -4.89
C GLY A 208 -6.72 7.58 -4.86
N THR A 209 -6.89 8.16 -3.67
CA THR A 209 -6.71 9.61 -3.45
C THR A 209 -5.70 9.82 -2.33
N PHE A 210 -4.58 10.42 -2.67
CA PHE A 210 -3.56 10.80 -1.71
C PHE A 210 -3.49 12.32 -1.57
N SER A 211 -3.77 12.79 -0.36
CA SER A 211 -3.79 14.20 0.01
C SER A 211 -2.71 14.57 1.02
N GLY A 212 -1.93 13.58 1.44
CA GLY A 212 -0.88 13.73 2.45
C GLY A 212 0.38 14.42 1.93
N THR A 213 1.49 14.18 2.59
CA THR A 213 2.77 14.81 2.25
C THR A 213 3.65 13.86 1.43
N LEU A 214 4.21 14.35 0.32
CA LEU A 214 5.32 13.70 -0.38
C LEU A 214 6.64 14.23 0.19
N ALA A 215 7.46 13.35 0.78
CA ALA A 215 8.74 13.70 1.39
C ALA A 215 9.91 13.00 0.68
N GLY A 216 11.06 13.67 0.62
CA GLY A 216 12.24 13.18 -0.09
C GLY A 216 12.12 13.34 -1.60
N SER A 217 12.57 12.35 -2.38
CA SER A 217 12.57 12.37 -3.85
C SER A 217 12.28 10.99 -4.40
N GLY A 218 11.66 10.91 -5.57
CA GLY A 218 11.39 9.62 -6.21
C GLY A 218 10.44 9.71 -7.40
N THR A 219 10.08 8.56 -7.92
CA THR A 219 9.16 8.45 -9.06
C THR A 219 7.88 7.74 -8.65
N LEU A 220 6.73 8.36 -8.95
CA LEU A 220 5.43 7.69 -8.93
C LEU A 220 5.03 7.34 -10.36
N ASP A 221 4.82 6.05 -10.63
CA ASP A 221 4.49 5.53 -11.95
C ASP A 221 3.09 4.92 -11.93
N ILE A 222 2.15 5.52 -12.65
CA ILE A 222 0.76 5.12 -12.70
C ILE A 222 0.48 4.39 -14.02
N SER A 223 -0.03 3.16 -13.94
CA SER A 223 -0.24 2.32 -15.12
C SER A 223 -1.44 1.36 -14.99
N GLY A 224 -1.71 0.58 -16.03
CA GLY A 224 -2.82 -0.37 -16.07
C GLY A 224 -4.17 0.33 -16.03
N GLN A 225 -5.11 -0.18 -15.23
CA GLN A 225 -6.42 0.42 -15.05
C GLN A 225 -6.52 1.26 -13.75
N ALA A 226 -5.37 1.67 -13.20
CA ALA A 226 -5.33 2.49 -12.01
C ALA A 226 -5.66 3.96 -12.31
N THR A 227 -6.47 4.57 -11.45
CA THR A 227 -6.70 6.02 -11.42
C THR A 227 -6.15 6.56 -10.11
N GLN A 228 -5.13 7.40 -10.17
CA GLN A 228 -4.51 7.99 -8.99
C GLN A 228 -4.79 9.49 -8.94
N TYR A 229 -5.45 9.92 -7.86
CA TYR A 229 -5.62 11.34 -7.54
C TYR A 229 -4.49 11.78 -6.60
N LEU A 230 -3.77 12.83 -6.97
CA LEU A 230 -2.79 13.50 -6.12
C LEU A 230 -3.25 14.92 -5.82
N GLN A 231 -3.39 15.21 -4.53
CA GLN A 231 -3.80 16.53 -4.02
C GLN A 231 -2.65 17.29 -3.35
N THR A 232 -1.45 16.78 -3.52
CA THR A 232 -0.20 17.29 -2.95
C THR A 232 0.89 17.26 -4.00
N GLY A 233 1.95 18.02 -3.82
CA GLY A 233 3.10 18.04 -4.72
C GLY A 233 4.43 18.21 -3.98
N ASN A 234 5.48 17.72 -4.60
CA ASN A 234 6.86 17.95 -4.17
C ASN A 234 7.75 18.09 -5.42
N LYS A 235 8.53 19.16 -5.45
CA LYS A 235 9.41 19.52 -6.59
C LYS A 235 10.54 18.49 -6.86
N ASP A 236 10.79 17.57 -5.95
CA ASP A 236 11.82 16.54 -6.07
C ASP A 236 11.23 15.18 -6.51
N TYR A 237 9.91 15.16 -6.88
CA TYR A 237 9.23 13.98 -7.39
C TYR A 237 9.04 14.04 -8.90
N ASP A 238 9.24 12.89 -9.54
CA ASP A 238 8.88 12.63 -10.91
C ASP A 238 7.56 11.84 -10.97
N LEU A 239 6.72 12.21 -11.92
CA LEU A 239 5.47 11.50 -12.18
C LEU A 239 5.51 10.88 -13.57
N ALA A 240 5.05 9.63 -13.67
CA ALA A 240 4.83 8.96 -14.95
C ALA A 240 3.41 8.41 -14.98
N VAL A 241 2.74 8.55 -16.14
CA VAL A 241 1.45 7.91 -16.40
C VAL A 241 1.46 7.28 -17.76
N ARG A 242 1.14 5.98 -17.82
CA ARG A 242 1.28 5.18 -19.05
C ARG A 242 0.36 3.96 -19.05
N ASP A 243 0.30 3.27 -20.18
CA ASP A 243 -0.32 1.94 -20.33
C ASP A 243 -1.77 1.87 -19.83
N GLY A 244 -2.56 2.93 -20.06
CA GLY A 244 -3.97 3.02 -19.66
C GLY A 244 -4.20 3.65 -18.29
N GLY A 245 -3.15 3.92 -17.51
CA GLY A 245 -3.25 4.61 -16.24
C GLY A 245 -3.81 6.03 -16.38
N VAL A 246 -4.44 6.51 -15.31
CA VAL A 246 -4.98 7.87 -15.21
C VAL A 246 -4.37 8.56 -13.99
N LEU A 247 -3.64 9.62 -14.21
CA LEU A 247 -3.14 10.51 -13.16
C LEU A 247 -3.99 11.77 -13.11
N VAL A 248 -4.60 12.03 -11.97
CA VAL A 248 -5.41 13.23 -11.74
C VAL A 248 -4.69 14.14 -10.74
N LEU A 249 -4.30 15.31 -11.19
CA LEU A 249 -3.69 16.35 -10.37
C LEU A 249 -4.75 17.39 -10.02
N LYS A 250 -5.02 17.53 -8.71
CA LYS A 250 -6.07 18.41 -8.22
C LYS A 250 -5.65 19.01 -6.88
N GLY A 251 -5.23 20.26 -6.88
CA GLY A 251 -4.96 20.98 -5.63
C GLY A 251 -6.18 21.04 -4.70
N THR A 252 -5.97 21.33 -3.45
CA THR A 252 -7.03 21.60 -2.48
C THR A 252 -7.23 23.10 -2.31
N ALA A 253 -8.30 23.52 -1.62
CA ALA A 253 -8.52 24.93 -1.31
C ALA A 253 -7.35 25.53 -0.50
N ASP A 254 -6.78 24.74 0.41
CA ASP A 254 -5.67 25.14 1.28
C ASP A 254 -4.29 25.00 0.59
N ALA A 255 -4.18 24.09 -0.39
CA ALA A 255 -2.96 23.84 -1.15
C ALA A 255 -3.26 23.74 -2.66
N PRO A 256 -3.58 24.87 -3.32
CA PRO A 256 -3.97 24.85 -4.73
C PRO A 256 -2.78 24.66 -5.67
N THR A 257 -1.54 24.81 -5.17
CA THR A 257 -0.32 24.74 -5.98
C THR A 257 0.37 23.40 -5.81
N LEU A 258 0.57 22.68 -6.91
CA LEU A 258 1.28 21.42 -6.99
C LEU A 258 2.61 21.65 -7.73
N ASN A 259 3.72 21.22 -7.14
CA ASN A 259 5.04 21.37 -7.72
C ASN A 259 5.65 19.97 -7.94
N TYR A 260 6.22 19.72 -9.13
CA TYR A 260 6.93 18.50 -9.45
C TYR A 260 8.20 18.77 -10.27
N ASN A 261 9.17 17.86 -10.20
CA ASN A 261 10.36 17.93 -11.04
C ASN A 261 9.99 17.63 -12.50
N SER A 262 9.42 16.46 -12.76
CA SER A 262 8.99 16.12 -14.10
C SER A 262 7.65 15.38 -14.14
N ILE A 263 6.96 15.48 -15.27
CA ILE A 263 5.78 14.67 -15.58
C ILE A 263 5.95 14.09 -16.97
N THR A 264 5.81 12.77 -17.08
CA THR A 264 5.78 12.06 -18.36
C THR A 264 4.43 11.39 -18.56
N ALA A 265 3.68 11.80 -19.56
CA ALA A 265 2.48 11.11 -20.01
C ALA A 265 2.79 10.38 -21.31
N GLY A 266 2.63 9.06 -21.33
CA GLY A 266 3.02 8.24 -22.48
C GLY A 266 2.12 7.04 -22.70
N ASN A 267 2.23 6.43 -23.84
CA ASN A 267 1.66 5.13 -24.21
C ASN A 267 0.24 4.86 -23.65
N ASN A 268 -0.76 5.62 -24.13
CA ASN A 268 -2.16 5.57 -23.67
C ASN A 268 -2.37 5.99 -22.20
N GLY A 269 -1.40 6.61 -21.56
CA GLY A 269 -1.59 7.24 -20.25
C GLY A 269 -2.41 8.51 -20.34
N THR A 270 -3.23 8.79 -19.34
CA THR A 270 -4.04 10.01 -19.27
C THR A 270 -3.55 10.88 -18.10
N LEU A 271 -3.08 12.07 -18.41
CA LEU A 271 -2.85 13.12 -17.42
C LEU A 271 -4.08 14.03 -17.39
N ARG A 272 -4.70 14.18 -16.23
CA ARG A 272 -5.83 15.06 -16.01
C ARG A 272 -5.47 16.11 -14.96
N ILE A 273 -5.70 17.38 -15.30
CA ILE A 273 -5.52 18.49 -14.37
C ILE A 273 -6.90 19.08 -14.09
N GLU A 274 -7.36 18.98 -12.86
CA GLU A 274 -8.68 19.46 -12.45
C GLU A 274 -8.57 20.76 -11.66
N ALA A 275 -9.48 21.70 -11.90
CA ALA A 275 -9.62 22.86 -11.03
C ALA A 275 -10.02 22.41 -9.62
N THR A 276 -9.50 23.08 -8.59
CA THR A 276 -10.05 22.97 -7.23
C THR A 276 -11.43 23.62 -7.25
N GLY A 277 -12.43 23.00 -6.71
CA GLY A 277 -13.73 23.64 -6.63
C GLY A 277 -14.63 22.88 -5.71
N ASP A 278 -15.07 23.56 -4.68
CA ASP A 278 -16.34 23.33 -4.03
C ASP A 278 -17.39 24.31 -4.58
N ALA A 279 -18.63 24.16 -4.16
CA ALA A 279 -19.76 24.97 -4.63
C ALA A 279 -19.68 26.46 -4.26
N GLN A 280 -18.64 26.92 -3.58
CA GLN A 280 -18.56 28.26 -3.00
C GLN A 280 -17.31 29.10 -3.39
N GLY A 281 -16.34 28.51 -4.02
CA GLY A 281 -15.16 29.26 -4.46
C GLY A 281 -14.28 28.44 -5.37
N SER A 282 -14.07 28.91 -6.59
CA SER A 282 -13.16 28.28 -7.52
C SER A 282 -11.73 28.74 -7.21
N ALA A 283 -11.00 27.96 -6.43
CA ALA A 283 -9.56 28.08 -6.46
C ALA A 283 -9.01 27.38 -7.71
N ASN A 284 -7.95 27.91 -8.30
CA ASN A 284 -7.30 27.31 -9.45
C ASN A 284 -6.28 26.28 -8.96
N THR A 285 -6.31 25.07 -9.48
CA THR A 285 -5.14 24.22 -9.39
C THR A 285 -4.03 24.85 -10.21
N THR A 286 -2.91 25.18 -9.56
CA THR A 286 -1.70 25.63 -10.24
C THR A 286 -0.71 24.47 -10.25
N LEU A 287 -0.34 23.98 -11.43
CA LEU A 287 0.68 22.97 -11.60
C LEU A 287 1.96 23.61 -12.10
N ASN A 288 3.01 23.55 -11.29
CA ASN A 288 4.35 23.97 -11.66
C ASN A 288 5.21 22.72 -11.86
N VAL A 289 5.81 22.61 -13.01
CA VAL A 289 6.65 21.48 -13.41
C VAL A 289 7.90 21.98 -14.09
N GLU A 290 9.06 21.42 -13.75
CA GLU A 290 10.29 21.81 -14.45
C GLU A 290 10.30 21.25 -15.88
N ASN A 291 9.96 19.96 -16.05
CA ASN A 291 9.89 19.33 -17.37
C ASN A 291 8.61 18.53 -17.52
N ILE A 292 7.91 18.72 -18.63
CA ILE A 292 6.75 17.90 -18.98
C ILE A 292 6.90 17.31 -20.38
N THR A 293 6.64 16.01 -20.51
CA THR A 293 6.74 15.28 -21.77
C THR A 293 5.42 14.57 -22.07
N PHE A 294 4.83 14.88 -23.20
CA PHE A 294 3.68 14.20 -23.77
C PHE A 294 4.13 13.32 -24.92
N GLN A 295 4.11 12.01 -24.69
CA GLN A 295 4.54 11.02 -25.68
C GLN A 295 3.38 10.60 -26.60
N ASN A 296 3.71 9.91 -27.65
CA ASN A 296 2.72 9.34 -28.57
C ASN A 296 1.67 8.50 -27.82
N GLY A 297 0.40 8.70 -28.17
CA GLY A 297 -0.74 8.01 -27.57
C GLY A 297 -1.14 8.51 -26.18
N SER A 298 -0.44 9.49 -25.59
CA SER A 298 -0.89 10.10 -24.34
C SER A 298 -2.10 11.01 -24.54
N THR A 299 -2.94 11.12 -23.51
CA THR A 299 -4.04 12.09 -23.48
C THR A 299 -3.85 13.04 -22.31
N THR A 300 -3.97 14.34 -22.55
CA THR A 300 -3.96 15.36 -21.50
C THR A 300 -5.30 16.06 -21.47
N GLU A 301 -5.94 16.04 -20.31
CA GLU A 301 -7.23 16.68 -20.08
C GLU A 301 -7.09 17.84 -19.10
N LEU A 302 -7.50 19.03 -19.53
CA LEU A 302 -7.67 20.18 -18.66
C LEU A 302 -9.16 20.33 -18.33
N ILE A 303 -9.52 20.15 -17.06
CA ILE A 303 -10.91 20.16 -16.63
C ILE A 303 -11.20 21.45 -15.86
N TYR A 304 -12.04 22.26 -16.44
CA TYR A 304 -12.53 23.51 -15.88
C TYR A 304 -13.79 23.27 -15.03
N ASN A 305 -13.89 23.94 -13.90
CA ASN A 305 -15.14 24.01 -13.15
C ASN A 305 -15.83 25.36 -13.45
N PHE A 306 -16.86 25.31 -14.28
CA PHE A 306 -17.73 26.47 -14.51
C PHE A 306 -18.92 26.40 -13.57
N ASN A 307 -18.97 27.30 -12.57
CA ASN A 307 -20.17 27.57 -11.82
C ASN A 307 -20.70 28.94 -12.27
N GLN A 308 -22.00 29.03 -12.62
CA GLN A 308 -22.61 30.29 -13.08
C GLN A 308 -22.57 31.40 -12.02
N ASP A 309 -22.41 31.04 -10.75
CA ASP A 309 -22.49 31.98 -9.61
C ASP A 309 -21.13 32.24 -8.94
N ALA A 310 -20.04 31.68 -9.44
CA ALA A 310 -18.69 31.82 -8.84
C ALA A 310 -17.65 32.21 -9.91
N PRO A 311 -16.59 32.94 -9.54
CA PRO A 311 -15.50 33.23 -10.47
C PRO A 311 -14.86 31.94 -10.98
N PHE A 312 -14.49 31.93 -12.25
CA PHE A 312 -13.97 30.77 -12.97
C PHE A 312 -12.74 30.18 -12.30
N GLY A 313 -12.80 28.87 -11.92
CA GLY A 313 -11.64 28.08 -11.59
C GLY A 313 -11.06 27.47 -12.86
N ALA A 314 -9.81 27.79 -13.16
CA ALA A 314 -9.10 27.20 -14.26
C ALA A 314 -7.83 26.49 -13.77
N PRO A 315 -7.51 25.28 -14.23
CA PRO A 315 -6.18 24.73 -14.00
C PRO A 315 -5.15 25.60 -14.73
N MET A 316 -4.07 25.93 -14.05
CA MET A 316 -2.94 26.65 -14.62
C MET A 316 -1.74 25.70 -14.69
N LEU A 317 -1.14 25.60 -15.86
CA LEU A 317 0.10 24.86 -16.06
C LEU A 317 1.25 25.82 -16.33
N THR A 318 2.26 25.75 -15.50
CA THR A 318 3.54 26.43 -15.70
C THR A 318 4.63 25.38 -15.81
N ALA A 319 5.33 25.36 -16.92
CA ALA A 319 6.42 24.41 -17.15
C ALA A 319 7.66 25.13 -17.64
N GLY A 320 8.84 24.70 -17.19
CA GLY A 320 10.12 25.17 -17.73
C GLY A 320 10.30 24.67 -19.17
N THR A 321 10.10 23.38 -19.39
CA THR A 321 10.16 22.77 -20.73
C THR A 321 8.92 21.92 -20.99
N ILE A 322 8.32 22.08 -22.18
CA ILE A 322 7.23 21.23 -22.65
C ILE A 322 7.70 20.53 -23.93
N THR A 323 7.71 19.19 -23.90
CA THR A 323 7.99 18.35 -25.06
C THR A 323 6.71 17.63 -25.47
N VAL A 324 6.29 17.81 -26.72
CA VAL A 324 5.10 17.16 -27.29
C VAL A 324 5.53 16.31 -28.47
N GLN A 325 5.27 15.01 -28.41
CA GLN A 325 5.54 14.11 -29.53
C GLN A 325 4.32 13.95 -30.42
N ASP A 326 4.54 13.51 -31.65
CA ASP A 326 3.45 13.24 -32.60
C ASP A 326 2.46 12.23 -31.99
N GLY A 327 1.15 12.52 -32.13
CA GLY A 327 0.09 11.66 -31.64
C GLY A 327 -0.28 11.85 -30.15
N ALA A 328 0.32 12.83 -29.46
CA ALA A 328 -0.19 13.27 -28.15
C ALA A 328 -1.49 14.06 -28.31
N GLY A 329 -2.48 13.75 -27.48
CA GLY A 329 -3.80 14.39 -27.50
C GLY A 329 -3.99 15.40 -26.38
N PHE A 330 -4.65 16.52 -26.69
CA PHE A 330 -5.10 17.50 -25.69
C PHE A 330 -6.60 17.68 -25.74
N LEU A 331 -7.25 17.64 -24.59
CA LEU A 331 -8.68 17.81 -24.44
C LEU A 331 -8.99 18.89 -23.40
N LEU A 332 -9.81 19.85 -23.79
CA LEU A 332 -10.41 20.81 -22.87
C LEU A 332 -11.83 20.36 -22.55
N SER A 333 -12.10 20.06 -21.29
CA SER A 333 -13.42 19.60 -20.85
C SER A 333 -14.01 20.52 -19.77
N ASN A 334 -15.34 20.61 -19.78
CA ASN A 334 -16.11 21.27 -18.73
C ASN A 334 -16.88 20.24 -17.92
N MET A 335 -16.63 20.18 -16.60
CA MET A 335 -17.26 19.20 -15.72
C MET A 335 -18.67 19.57 -15.26
N LYS A 336 -19.13 20.80 -15.41
CA LYS A 336 -20.47 21.22 -15.01
C LYS A 336 -21.03 22.36 -15.86
N GLY A 337 -22.19 22.12 -16.41
CA GLY A 337 -23.12 23.11 -16.90
C GLY A 337 -23.25 23.19 -18.43
N ASN A 338 -24.49 23.35 -18.89
CA ASN A 338 -24.92 23.61 -20.26
C ASN A 338 -24.46 25.00 -20.78
N ALA A 339 -23.23 25.40 -20.55
CA ALA A 339 -22.70 26.57 -21.20
C ALA A 339 -22.14 26.12 -22.56
N ALA A 340 -22.92 26.31 -23.61
CA ALA A 340 -22.37 26.27 -24.95
C ALA A 340 -21.20 27.25 -25.00
N MET A 341 -20.01 26.76 -25.35
CA MET A 341 -18.94 27.66 -25.78
C MET A 341 -19.39 28.31 -27.10
N ASN A 342 -19.66 29.61 -27.07
CA ASN A 342 -19.84 30.44 -28.23
C ASN A 342 -18.49 30.97 -28.74
#